data_f5a39aae0b4960de714d393bc72466c4
#
_entry.id   f5a39aae0b4960de714d393bc72466c4
#
_cell.length_a   1.000
_cell.length_b   1.000
_cell.length_c   1.000
_cell.angle_alpha   90.00
_cell.angle_beta   90.00
_cell.angle_gamma   90.00
#
_symmetry.space_group_name_H-M   'P 1'
#
loop_
_entity.id
_entity.type
_entity.pdbx_description
1 polymer ?
#
loop_
_entity_poly.entity_id
_entity_poly.type
_entity_poly.pdbx_seq_one_letter_code
_entity_poly.pdbx_strand_id
1 'polypeptide(L)'
;MSKILVAEDNPPNRELIREILEACGHEVIEAGDGRQALDKLEENLPDLVLLDIQMPVLDGYAVVREVRKTPRLATLKVLALTAYAMQGDREKVLEAGFDGYLTKPVDMVSLSKQIAQLLR
;
A
#
# COMPACT_ATOMS: atom_id res chain seq x y z
N MET A 1 -10.88 -10.29 -9.55
CA MET A 1 -9.49 -9.91 -9.89
C MET A 1 -9.35 -8.40 -9.78
N SER A 2 -8.38 -7.96 -9.01
CA SER A 2 -8.19 -6.53 -8.76
C SER A 2 -6.80 -6.08 -9.20
N LYS A 3 -6.64 -4.79 -9.42
CA LYS A 3 -5.36 -4.17 -9.75
C LYS A 3 -4.83 -3.53 -8.46
N ILE A 4 -3.62 -3.90 -8.06
CA ILE A 4 -3.03 -3.45 -6.81
C ILE A 4 -1.66 -2.83 -7.06
N LEU A 5 -1.44 -1.62 -6.56
CA LEU A 5 -0.14 -0.97 -6.59
C LEU A 5 0.60 -1.33 -5.31
N VAL A 6 1.83 -1.81 -5.46
CA VAL A 6 2.71 -2.13 -4.32
C VAL A 6 3.88 -1.17 -4.33
N ALA A 7 3.97 -0.33 -3.32
CA ALA A 7 5.09 0.60 -3.14
C ALA A 7 5.95 0.12 -1.98
N GLU A 8 7.13 -0.35 -2.28
CA GLU A 8 8.09 -0.93 -1.33
C GLU A 8 9.48 -0.74 -1.89
N ASP A 9 10.39 -0.13 -1.12
CA ASP A 9 11.74 0.17 -1.61
C ASP A 9 12.69 -1.03 -1.61
N ASN A 10 12.41 -2.04 -0.79
CA ASN A 10 13.26 -3.24 -0.72
C ASN A 10 12.82 -4.24 -1.80
N PRO A 11 13.66 -4.50 -2.84
CA PRO A 11 13.24 -5.36 -3.94
C PRO A 11 12.80 -6.78 -3.53
N PRO A 12 13.51 -7.49 -2.63
CA PRO A 12 13.06 -8.82 -2.20
C PRO A 12 11.69 -8.78 -1.52
N ASN A 13 11.42 -7.77 -0.69
CA ASN A 13 10.11 -7.64 -0.03
C ASN A 13 9.02 -7.33 -1.05
N ARG A 14 9.31 -6.45 -2.00
CA ARG A 14 8.35 -6.08 -3.05
C ARG A 14 8.02 -7.30 -3.91
N GLU A 15 9.03 -8.08 -4.26
CA GLU A 15 8.83 -9.29 -5.06
C GLU A 15 7.99 -10.33 -4.33
N LEU A 16 8.24 -10.52 -3.04
CA LEU A 16 7.46 -11.46 -2.22
C LEU A 16 5.99 -11.06 -2.20
N ILE A 17 5.71 -9.78 -1.96
CA ILE A 17 4.34 -9.28 -1.93
C ILE A 17 3.67 -9.46 -3.29
N ARG A 18 4.39 -9.15 -4.37
CA ARG A 18 3.88 -9.34 -5.73
C ARG A 18 3.51 -10.80 -5.98
N GLU A 19 4.37 -11.74 -5.59
CA GLU A 19 4.12 -13.16 -5.79
C GLU A 19 2.86 -13.62 -5.05
N ILE A 20 2.68 -13.15 -3.81
CA ILE A 20 1.49 -13.47 -3.04
C ILE A 20 0.23 -12.96 -3.73
N LEU A 21 0.26 -11.71 -4.18
CA LEU A 21 -0.90 -11.08 -4.81
C LEU A 21 -1.23 -11.73 -6.16
N GLU A 22 -0.23 -12.04 -6.95
CA GLU A 22 -0.45 -12.70 -8.24
C GLU A 22 -0.99 -14.11 -8.03
N ALA A 23 -0.55 -14.81 -7.01
CA ALA A 23 -1.07 -16.12 -6.67
C ALA A 23 -2.55 -16.05 -6.28
N CYS A 24 -2.99 -14.91 -5.76
CA CYS A 24 -4.40 -14.67 -5.40
C CYS A 24 -5.22 -14.14 -6.57
N GLY A 25 -4.64 -14.02 -7.77
CA GLY A 25 -5.33 -13.61 -8.97
C GLY A 25 -5.37 -12.12 -9.22
N HIS A 26 -4.57 -11.33 -8.50
CA HIS A 26 -4.53 -9.87 -8.70
C HIS A 26 -3.46 -9.47 -9.71
N GLU A 27 -3.71 -8.35 -10.39
CA GLU A 27 -2.71 -7.70 -11.23
C GLU A 27 -1.91 -6.74 -10.36
N VAL A 28 -0.58 -6.75 -10.49
CA VAL A 28 0.29 -5.97 -9.62
C VAL A 28 1.07 -4.92 -10.40
N ILE A 29 1.06 -3.69 -9.88
CA ILE A 29 1.89 -2.58 -10.38
C ILE A 29 2.91 -2.32 -9.28
N GLU A 30 4.19 -2.19 -9.63
CA GLU A 30 5.26 -2.01 -8.65
C GLU A 30 5.81 -0.58 -8.66
N ALA A 31 6.15 -0.07 -7.48
CA ALA A 31 6.85 1.18 -7.30
C ALA A 31 7.95 0.99 -6.26
N GLY A 32 9.12 1.56 -6.52
CA GLY A 32 10.29 1.41 -5.65
C GLY A 32 10.45 2.52 -4.62
N ASP A 33 9.69 3.59 -4.72
CA ASP A 33 9.70 4.69 -3.75
C ASP A 33 8.40 5.48 -3.86
N GLY A 34 8.25 6.49 -3.00
CA GLY A 34 7.02 7.28 -2.96
C GLY A 34 6.77 8.11 -4.21
N ARG A 35 7.82 8.60 -4.85
CA ARG A 35 7.67 9.37 -6.09
C ARG A 35 7.16 8.48 -7.20
N GLN A 36 7.75 7.29 -7.34
CA GLN A 36 7.30 6.32 -8.31
C GLN A 36 5.85 5.92 -8.07
N ALA A 37 5.47 5.79 -6.79
CA ALA A 37 4.09 5.45 -6.44
C ALA A 37 3.11 6.50 -6.96
N LEU A 38 3.41 7.78 -6.74
CA LEU A 38 2.56 8.86 -7.24
C LEU A 38 2.52 8.91 -8.76
N ASP A 39 3.67 8.70 -9.41
CA ASP A 39 3.72 8.67 -10.88
C ASP A 39 2.87 7.54 -11.44
N LYS A 40 2.92 6.37 -10.82
CA LYS A 40 2.11 5.24 -11.25
C LYS A 40 0.61 5.49 -11.05
N LEU A 41 0.25 6.22 -10.00
CA LEU A 41 -1.14 6.57 -9.74
C LEU A 41 -1.68 7.58 -10.75
N GLU A 42 -0.83 8.41 -11.35
CA GLU A 42 -1.24 9.29 -12.43
C GLU A 42 -1.56 8.51 -13.71
N GLU A 43 -0.83 7.42 -13.94
CA GLU A 43 -0.99 6.60 -15.14
C GLU A 43 -2.08 5.56 -15.00
N ASN A 44 -2.31 5.08 -13.78
CA ASN A 44 -3.23 3.97 -13.51
C ASN A 44 -4.08 4.30 -12.30
N LEU A 45 -5.31 3.78 -12.30
CA LEU A 45 -6.16 3.84 -11.11
C LEU A 45 -6.32 2.41 -10.58
N PRO A 46 -5.52 2.01 -9.59
CA PRO A 46 -5.67 0.68 -9.02
C PRO A 46 -6.88 0.62 -8.10
N ASP A 47 -7.26 -0.60 -7.72
CA ASP A 47 -8.35 -0.81 -6.76
C ASP A 47 -7.85 -0.63 -5.33
N LEU A 48 -6.56 -0.87 -5.10
CA LEU A 48 -5.97 -0.82 -3.78
C LEU A 48 -4.48 -0.47 -3.90
N VAL A 49 -3.95 0.23 -2.90
CA VAL A 49 -2.51 0.52 -2.79
C VAL A 49 -1.97 -0.10 -1.51
N LEU A 50 -0.90 -0.86 -1.63
CA LEU A 50 -0.08 -1.30 -0.50
C LEU A 50 1.12 -0.37 -0.45
N LEU A 51 1.29 0.34 0.64
CA LEU A 51 2.23 1.45 0.73
C LEU A 51 3.11 1.33 1.96
N ASP A 52 4.39 1.09 1.74
CA ASP A 52 5.36 1.08 2.84
C ASP A 52 5.46 2.49 3.42
N ILE A 53 5.41 2.59 4.74
CA ILE A 53 5.54 3.87 5.42
C ILE A 53 6.97 4.40 5.30
N GLN A 54 7.96 3.52 5.39
CA GLN A 54 9.37 3.92 5.35
C GLN A 54 9.97 3.69 3.97
N MET A 55 9.99 4.75 3.18
CA MET A 55 10.58 4.72 1.83
C MET A 55 11.43 5.97 1.63
N PRO A 56 12.46 5.89 0.76
CA PRO A 56 13.24 7.07 0.39
C PRO A 56 12.43 7.99 -0.52
N VAL A 57 12.91 9.20 -0.69
CA VAL A 57 12.33 10.26 -1.54
C VAL A 57 11.05 10.83 -0.93
N LEU A 58 9.99 10.03 -0.87
CA LEU A 58 8.73 10.38 -0.20
C LEU A 58 8.30 9.17 0.62
N ASP A 59 8.08 9.36 1.92
CA ASP A 59 7.60 8.25 2.76
C ASP A 59 6.11 8.00 2.54
N GLY A 60 5.59 6.94 3.17
CA GLY A 60 4.19 6.56 2.99
C GLY A 60 3.21 7.62 3.46
N TYR A 61 3.55 8.37 4.50
CA TYR A 61 2.68 9.44 5.00
C TYR A 61 2.54 10.56 3.97
N ALA A 62 3.65 10.92 3.33
CA ALA A 62 3.63 11.95 2.29
C ALA A 62 2.79 11.51 1.09
N VAL A 63 2.92 10.24 0.70
CA VAL A 63 2.16 9.70 -0.44
C VAL A 63 0.66 9.68 -0.13
N VAL A 64 0.26 9.16 1.03
CA VAL A 64 -1.18 9.08 1.35
C VAL A 64 -1.80 10.46 1.48
N ARG A 65 -1.03 11.44 1.96
CA ARG A 65 -1.50 12.82 2.06
C ARG A 65 -1.82 13.37 0.67
N GLU A 66 -0.94 13.14 -0.30
CA GLU A 66 -1.18 13.57 -1.67
C GLU A 66 -2.36 12.82 -2.31
N VAL A 67 -2.52 11.54 -2.02
CA VAL A 67 -3.65 10.74 -2.50
C VAL A 67 -4.96 11.37 -2.02
N ARG A 68 -5.04 11.71 -0.74
CA ARG A 68 -6.29 12.25 -0.18
C ARG A 68 -6.61 13.67 -0.66
N LYS A 69 -5.61 14.42 -1.12
CA LYS A 69 -5.81 15.76 -1.67
C LYS A 69 -6.20 15.73 -3.14
N THR A 70 -5.96 14.63 -3.83
CA THR A 70 -6.24 14.52 -5.26
C THR A 70 -7.64 13.98 -5.45
N PRO A 71 -8.60 14.77 -6.01
CA PRO A 71 -10.00 14.34 -6.08
C PRO A 71 -10.21 12.96 -6.71
N ARG A 72 -9.45 12.65 -7.76
CA ARG A 72 -9.54 11.37 -8.47
C ARG A 72 -9.14 10.18 -7.59
N LEU A 73 -8.28 10.43 -6.60
CA LEU A 73 -7.69 9.40 -5.75
C LEU A 73 -8.21 9.43 -4.30
N ALA A 74 -9.04 10.41 -3.96
CA ALA A 74 -9.39 10.70 -2.57
C ALA A 74 -10.06 9.54 -1.83
N THR A 75 -10.75 8.65 -2.55
CA THR A 75 -11.43 7.50 -1.96
C THR A 75 -10.71 6.17 -2.21
N LEU A 76 -9.52 6.22 -2.79
CA LEU A 76 -8.72 5.02 -3.04
C LEU A 76 -8.38 4.31 -1.74
N LYS A 77 -8.50 2.99 -1.74
CA LYS A 77 -8.15 2.19 -0.56
C LYS A 77 -6.63 2.07 -0.45
N VAL A 78 -6.08 2.46 0.71
CA VAL A 78 -4.64 2.45 0.94
C VAL A 78 -4.33 1.68 2.22
N LEU A 79 -3.51 0.64 2.09
CA LEU A 79 -3.12 -0.21 3.19
C LEU A 79 -1.64 0.04 3.49
N ALA A 80 -1.33 0.41 4.73
CA ALA A 80 0.04 0.71 5.13
C ALA A 80 0.82 -0.57 5.45
N LEU A 81 2.09 -0.59 5.07
CA LEU A 81 3.05 -1.62 5.47
C LEU A 81 4.05 -0.99 6.43
N THR A 82 4.29 -1.61 7.56
CA THR A 82 5.20 -1.05 8.56
C THR A 82 6.03 -2.14 9.23
N ALA A 83 7.30 -1.84 9.50
CA ALA A 83 8.18 -2.72 10.26
C ALA A 83 7.93 -2.56 11.76
N TYR A 84 7.23 -1.53 12.17
CA TYR A 84 7.02 -1.21 13.58
C TYR A 84 5.54 -1.28 13.95
N ALA A 85 5.19 -2.21 14.82
CA ALA A 85 3.83 -2.37 15.33
C ALA A 85 3.78 -1.97 16.80
N MET A 86 4.10 -0.72 17.09
CA MET A 86 4.06 -0.20 18.44
C MET A 86 2.66 0.29 18.76
N GLN A 87 2.34 0.27 20.05
CA GLN A 87 1.06 0.79 20.53
C GLN A 87 0.94 2.26 20.13
N GLY A 88 -0.19 2.63 19.53
CA GLY A 88 -0.40 3.99 19.04
C GLY A 88 -0.10 4.18 17.58
N ASP A 89 0.70 3.32 16.97
CA ASP A 89 1.03 3.43 15.54
C ASP A 89 -0.18 3.22 14.65
N ARG A 90 -1.06 2.31 15.05
CA ARG A 90 -2.30 2.07 14.31
C ARG A 90 -3.15 3.33 14.21
N GLU A 91 -3.31 4.04 15.32
CA GLU A 91 -4.10 5.26 15.34
C GLU A 91 -3.47 6.34 14.47
N LYS A 92 -2.15 6.48 14.56
CA LYS A 92 -1.40 7.44 13.75
C LYS A 92 -1.57 7.15 12.25
N VAL A 93 -1.49 5.89 11.89
CA VAL A 93 -1.64 5.44 10.49
C VAL A 93 -3.05 5.76 10.00
N LEU A 94 -4.08 5.42 10.76
CA LEU A 94 -5.46 5.67 10.37
C LEU A 94 -5.77 7.16 10.29
N GLU A 95 -5.26 7.96 11.23
CA GLU A 95 -5.45 9.41 11.22
C GLU A 95 -4.77 10.07 10.01
N ALA A 96 -3.67 9.48 9.53
CA ALA A 96 -2.96 10.00 8.36
C ALA A 96 -3.73 9.78 7.06
N GLY A 97 -4.73 8.91 7.05
CA GLY A 97 -5.57 8.67 5.89
C GLY A 97 -5.49 7.26 5.31
N PHE A 98 -4.75 6.36 5.95
CA PHE A 98 -4.72 4.95 5.55
C PHE A 98 -6.01 4.26 5.98
N ASP A 99 -6.41 3.24 5.23
CA ASP A 99 -7.62 2.45 5.54
C ASP A 99 -7.32 1.25 6.44
N GLY A 100 -6.06 0.90 6.58
CA GLY A 100 -5.63 -0.20 7.44
C GLY A 100 -4.12 -0.29 7.44
N TYR A 101 -3.58 -1.29 8.16
CA TYR A 101 -2.14 -1.50 8.14
C TYR A 101 -1.79 -2.97 8.39
N LEU A 102 -0.60 -3.35 7.92
CA LEU A 102 -0.01 -4.66 8.15
C LEU A 102 1.41 -4.49 8.63
N THR A 103 1.84 -5.35 9.56
CA THR A 103 3.22 -5.39 10.02
C THR A 103 4.06 -6.30 9.16
N LYS A 104 5.31 -5.93 8.92
CA LYS A 104 6.27 -6.79 8.25
C LYS A 104 6.85 -7.80 9.26
N PRO A 105 7.20 -9.01 8.85
CA PRO A 105 7.06 -9.55 7.49
C PRO A 105 5.59 -9.86 7.15
N VAL A 106 5.22 -9.61 5.90
CA VAL A 106 3.85 -9.80 5.44
C VAL A 106 3.62 -11.29 5.18
N ASP A 107 2.52 -11.82 5.71
CA ASP A 107 2.12 -13.20 5.44
C ASP A 107 0.88 -13.25 4.54
N MET A 108 0.71 -14.37 3.84
CA MET A 108 -0.36 -14.52 2.88
C MET A 108 -1.75 -14.41 3.52
N VAL A 109 -1.94 -14.98 4.71
CA VAL A 109 -3.25 -15.01 5.36
C VAL A 109 -3.70 -13.60 5.76
N SER A 110 -2.84 -12.85 6.45
CA SER A 110 -3.16 -11.49 6.89
C SER A 110 -3.36 -10.56 5.72
N LEU A 111 -2.52 -10.65 4.70
CA LEU A 111 -2.61 -9.82 3.52
C LEU A 111 -3.92 -10.08 2.76
N SER A 112 -4.23 -11.34 2.50
CA SER A 112 -5.44 -11.73 1.78
C SER A 112 -6.69 -11.29 2.52
N LYS A 113 -6.70 -11.43 3.84
CA LYS A 113 -7.83 -11.04 4.67
C LYS A 113 -8.09 -9.54 4.62
N GLN A 114 -7.04 -8.73 4.75
CA GLN A 114 -7.15 -7.27 4.70
C GLN A 114 -7.62 -6.79 3.33
N ILE A 115 -7.08 -7.37 2.28
CA ILE A 115 -7.47 -7.02 0.92
C ILE A 115 -8.95 -7.34 0.68
N ALA A 116 -9.41 -8.51 1.11
CA ALA A 116 -10.80 -8.90 0.96
C ALA A 116 -11.73 -7.93 1.69
N GLN A 117 -11.35 -7.47 2.87
CA GLN A 117 -12.14 -6.52 3.64
C GLN A 117 -12.21 -5.14 2.96
N LEU A 118 -11.10 -4.67 2.41
CA LEU A 118 -11.03 -3.33 1.82
C LEU A 118 -11.67 -3.27 0.44
N LEU A 119 -11.71 -4.37 -0.29
CA LEU A 119 -12.25 -4.41 -1.65
C LEU A 119 -13.71 -4.86 -1.73
N ARG A 120 -14.36 -4.99 -0.61
CA ARG A 120 -15.79 -5.30 -0.58
C ARG A 120 -16.64 -4.17 -1.15
#